data_a997e23c17006148f9d0ac4f41a7b3b2
#
_entry.id   a997e23c17006148f9d0ac4f41a7b3b2
#
_cell.length_a   1.000
_cell.length_b   1.000
_cell.length_c   1.000
_cell.angle_alpha   90.00
_cell.angle_beta   90.00
_cell.angle_gamma   90.00
#
_symmetry.space_group_name_H-M   'P 1'
#
loop_
_entity.id
_entity.type
_entity.pdbx_description
1 polymer ?
#
loop_
_entity_poly.entity_id
_entity_poly.type
_entity_poly.pdbx_seq_one_letter_code
_entity_poly.pdbx_strand_id
1 'polypeptide(L)'
;MIEVLKSARGDNALWLLAFAFCVAAPISEELCSRGFLYRGWSESFLRVPGAIFLSSLAWTSLHLQYDWFFFGEVFCIGLWFGYIRYRSNSIWLTILLHGLNNFGALAQTIYLAS
;
A
#
# COMPACT_ATOMS: atom_id res chain seq x y z
N MET A 1 -8.66 -3.13 11.92
CA MET A 1 -8.64 -1.65 11.70
C MET A 1 -9.58 -0.89 12.64
N ILE A 2 -10.83 -1.30 12.77
CA ILE A 2 -11.80 -0.60 13.62
C ILE A 2 -11.37 -0.59 15.09
N GLU A 3 -10.84 -1.70 15.59
CA GLU A 3 -10.38 -1.77 16.97
C GLU A 3 -9.17 -0.87 17.21
N VAL A 4 -8.24 -0.82 16.26
CA VAL A 4 -7.10 0.09 16.33
C VAL A 4 -7.58 1.54 16.31
N LEU A 5 -8.57 1.85 15.48
CA LEU A 5 -9.17 3.16 15.39
C LEU A 5 -9.80 3.57 16.72
N LYS A 6 -10.58 2.66 17.33
CA LYS A 6 -11.23 2.93 18.62
C LYS A 6 -10.20 3.17 19.72
N SER A 7 -9.14 2.36 19.76
CA SER A 7 -8.06 2.53 20.73
C SER A 7 -7.37 3.88 20.54
N ALA A 8 -7.05 4.25 19.30
CA ALA A 8 -6.42 5.53 19.00
C ALA A 8 -7.29 6.71 19.41
N ARG A 9 -8.61 6.62 19.19
CA ARG A 9 -9.54 7.65 19.64
C ARG A 9 -9.59 7.76 21.16
N GLY A 10 -9.66 6.60 21.85
CA GLY A 10 -9.68 6.57 23.30
C GLY A 10 -8.44 7.18 23.91
N ASP A 11 -7.29 6.98 23.28
CA ASP A 11 -6.00 7.52 23.72
C ASP A 11 -5.74 8.93 23.19
N ASN A 12 -6.70 9.53 22.47
CA ASN A 12 -6.55 10.82 21.83
C ASN A 12 -5.36 10.87 20.87
N ALA A 13 -5.10 9.75 20.20
CA ALA A 13 -3.95 9.56 19.32
C ALA A 13 -4.36 9.25 17.87
N LEU A 14 -5.57 9.70 17.48
CA LEU A 14 -6.05 9.47 16.11
C LEU A 14 -5.13 10.07 15.06
N TRP A 15 -4.50 11.20 15.36
CA TRP A 15 -3.57 11.84 14.44
C TRP A 15 -2.31 10.98 14.20
N LEU A 16 -1.85 10.25 15.23
CA LEU A 16 -0.72 9.33 15.07
C LEU A 16 -1.09 8.16 14.15
N LEU A 17 -2.30 7.62 14.32
CA LEU A 17 -2.79 6.55 13.44
C LEU A 17 -2.89 7.03 12.00
N ALA A 18 -3.45 8.24 11.79
CA ALA A 18 -3.57 8.80 10.47
C ALA A 18 -2.21 9.01 9.81
N PHE A 19 -1.24 9.55 10.54
CA PHE A 19 0.11 9.75 10.02
C PHE A 19 0.76 8.42 9.66
N ALA A 20 0.69 7.44 10.56
CA ALA A 20 1.32 6.14 10.32
C ALA A 20 0.71 5.45 9.10
N PHE A 21 -0.62 5.48 8.97
CA PHE A 21 -1.34 4.75 7.92
C PHE A 21 -1.31 5.46 6.58
N CYS A 22 -1.35 6.79 6.57
CA CYS A 22 -1.45 7.56 5.32
C CYS A 22 -0.11 8.07 4.82
N VAL A 23 0.91 8.14 5.66
CA VAL A 23 2.22 8.71 5.29
C VAL A 23 3.35 7.70 5.49
N ALA A 24 3.56 7.25 6.73
CA ALA A 24 4.72 6.43 7.06
C ALA A 24 4.67 5.05 6.39
N ALA A 25 3.53 4.36 6.47
CA ALA A 25 3.39 3.04 5.85
C ALA A 25 3.49 3.10 4.33
N PRO A 26 2.78 4.01 3.62
CA PRO A 26 2.95 4.11 2.17
C PRO A 26 4.38 4.41 1.76
N ILE A 27 5.09 5.30 2.45
CA ILE A 27 6.47 5.61 2.10
C ILE A 27 7.35 4.36 2.23
N SER A 28 7.30 3.67 3.37
CA SER A 28 8.14 2.51 3.59
C SER A 28 7.77 1.34 2.67
N GLU A 29 6.48 1.08 2.48
CA GLU A 29 6.03 -0.02 1.64
C GLU A 29 6.36 0.22 0.17
N GLU A 30 6.17 1.44 -0.34
CA GLU A 30 6.47 1.75 -1.74
C GLU A 30 7.97 1.82 -2.00
N LEU A 31 8.76 2.34 -1.07
CA LEU A 31 10.21 2.32 -1.22
C LEU A 31 10.74 0.90 -1.30
N CYS A 32 10.18 -0.02 -0.52
CA CYS A 32 10.56 -1.42 -0.57
C CYS A 32 10.07 -2.09 -1.86
N SER A 33 8.78 -2.00 -2.15
CA SER A 33 8.15 -2.75 -3.24
C SER A 33 8.41 -2.14 -4.61
N ARG A 34 8.06 -0.86 -4.80
CA ARG A 34 8.17 -0.19 -6.10
C ARG A 34 9.51 0.50 -6.30
N GLY A 35 10.23 0.74 -5.21
CA GLY A 35 11.60 1.22 -5.31
C GLY A 35 12.56 0.06 -5.45
N PHE A 36 12.84 -0.63 -4.35
CA PHE A 36 13.91 -1.63 -4.28
C PHE A 36 13.60 -2.90 -5.08
N LEU A 37 12.47 -3.57 -4.79
CA LEU A 37 12.17 -4.85 -5.42
C LEU A 37 11.85 -4.68 -6.92
N TYR A 38 11.01 -3.72 -7.25
CA TYR A 38 10.67 -3.47 -8.64
C TYR A 38 11.90 -3.14 -9.47
N ARG A 39 12.75 -2.23 -8.98
CA ARG A 39 13.93 -1.80 -9.71
C ARG A 39 14.89 -2.97 -9.94
N GLY A 40 15.17 -3.74 -8.89
CA GLY A 40 16.07 -4.88 -8.99
C GLY A 40 15.56 -5.93 -9.96
N TRP A 41 14.28 -6.28 -9.85
CA TRP A 41 13.71 -7.32 -10.71
C TRP A 41 13.48 -6.85 -12.14
N SER A 42 13.18 -5.56 -12.36
CA SER A 42 12.99 -5.05 -13.72
C SER A 42 14.28 -5.04 -14.53
N GLU A 43 15.43 -4.97 -13.86
CA GLU A 43 16.75 -5.03 -14.52
C GLU A 43 17.27 -6.45 -14.67
N SER A 44 16.52 -7.46 -14.20
CA SER A 44 16.87 -8.87 -14.31
C SER A 44 16.20 -9.50 -15.53
N PHE A 45 16.36 -10.83 -15.67
CA PHE A 45 15.67 -11.59 -16.70
C PHE A 45 14.15 -11.53 -16.60
N LEU A 46 13.61 -11.13 -15.42
CA LEU A 46 12.18 -10.99 -15.22
C LEU A 46 11.58 -9.80 -15.98
N ARG A 47 12.40 -8.79 -16.25
CA ARG A 47 11.97 -7.56 -16.92
C ARG A 47 10.81 -6.87 -16.19
N VAL A 48 10.18 -5.91 -16.87
CA VAL A 48 9.14 -5.09 -16.24
C VAL A 48 7.90 -5.91 -15.86
N PRO A 49 7.33 -6.77 -16.75
CA PRO A 49 6.13 -7.52 -16.35
C PRO A 49 6.36 -8.43 -15.15
N GLY A 50 7.47 -9.16 -15.12
CA GLY A 50 7.81 -10.01 -13.99
C GLY A 50 8.05 -9.22 -12.72
N ALA A 51 8.71 -8.06 -12.85
CA ALA A 51 8.96 -7.19 -11.70
C ALA A 51 7.66 -6.64 -11.10
N ILE A 52 6.71 -6.22 -11.94
CA ILE A 52 5.41 -5.74 -11.47
C ILE A 52 4.66 -6.88 -10.75
N PHE A 53 4.64 -8.06 -11.35
CA PHE A 53 3.93 -9.21 -10.76
C PHE A 53 4.53 -9.60 -9.41
N LEU A 54 5.85 -9.79 -9.36
CA LEU A 54 6.50 -10.27 -8.13
C LEU A 54 6.53 -9.21 -7.04
N SER A 55 6.76 -7.94 -7.37
CA SER A 55 6.73 -6.88 -6.36
C SER A 55 5.32 -6.70 -5.79
N SER A 56 4.30 -6.86 -6.61
CA SER A 56 2.91 -6.82 -6.17
C SER A 56 2.57 -8.00 -5.26
N LEU A 57 3.05 -9.18 -5.62
CA LEU A 57 2.84 -10.37 -4.80
C LEU A 57 3.54 -10.25 -3.45
N ALA A 58 4.78 -9.75 -3.44
CA ALA A 58 5.52 -9.53 -2.20
C ALA A 58 4.82 -8.51 -1.30
N TRP A 59 4.36 -7.41 -1.90
CA TRP A 59 3.61 -6.40 -1.15
C TRP A 59 2.29 -6.94 -0.60
N THR A 60 1.56 -7.70 -1.42
CA THR A 60 0.29 -8.29 -1.00
C THR A 60 0.50 -9.30 0.13
N SER A 61 1.64 -10.00 0.15
CA SER A 61 1.92 -10.96 1.21
C SER A 61 2.03 -10.33 2.59
N LEU A 62 2.25 -9.01 2.67
CA LEU A 62 2.24 -8.28 3.93
C LEU A 62 0.83 -8.12 4.50
N HIS A 63 -0.20 -8.44 3.72
CA HIS A 63 -1.60 -8.28 4.07
C HIS A 63 -2.29 -9.62 4.28
N LEU A 64 -1.59 -10.60 4.87
CA LEU A 64 -2.11 -11.95 5.07
C LEU A 64 -3.27 -12.00 6.06
N GLN A 65 -3.49 -10.96 6.85
CA GLN A 65 -4.63 -10.87 7.77
C GLN A 65 -5.97 -10.72 7.05
N TYR A 66 -5.95 -10.39 5.75
CA TYR A 66 -7.17 -10.26 4.97
C TYR A 66 -7.64 -11.63 4.47
N ASP A 67 -8.96 -11.75 4.21
CA ASP A 67 -9.51 -12.93 3.57
C ASP A 67 -9.13 -12.98 2.08
N TRP A 68 -9.50 -14.06 1.40
CA TRP A 68 -9.10 -14.27 0.01
C TRP A 68 -9.64 -13.19 -0.93
N PHE A 69 -10.85 -12.65 -0.65
CA PHE A 69 -11.41 -11.59 -1.48
C PHE A 69 -10.58 -10.32 -1.36
N PHE A 70 -10.30 -9.89 -0.14
CA PHE A 70 -9.49 -8.69 0.09
C PHE A 70 -8.05 -8.89 -0.37
N PHE A 71 -7.52 -10.09 -0.22
CA PHE A 71 -6.18 -10.40 -0.70
C PHE A 71 -6.10 -10.19 -2.22
N GLY A 72 -7.10 -10.68 -2.99
CA GLY A 72 -7.16 -10.47 -4.42
C GLY A 72 -7.30 -9.00 -4.79
N GLU A 73 -8.11 -8.26 -4.05
CA GLU A 73 -8.27 -6.81 -4.25
C GLU A 73 -6.95 -6.06 -4.02
N VAL A 74 -6.25 -6.36 -2.94
CA VAL A 74 -4.96 -5.75 -2.63
C VAL A 74 -3.94 -6.08 -3.71
N PHE A 75 -3.92 -7.33 -4.20
CA PHE A 75 -3.03 -7.73 -5.28
C PHE A 75 -3.30 -6.94 -6.55
N CYS A 76 -4.56 -6.74 -6.91
CA CYS A 76 -4.93 -5.95 -8.10
C CYS A 76 -4.49 -4.49 -7.95
N ILE A 77 -4.64 -3.92 -6.76
CA ILE A 77 -4.16 -2.56 -6.47
C ILE A 77 -2.63 -2.51 -6.61
N GLY A 78 -1.94 -3.55 -6.15
CA GLY A 78 -0.50 -3.65 -6.28
C GLY A 78 -0.05 -3.68 -7.74
N LEU A 79 -0.75 -4.44 -8.58
CA LEU A 79 -0.47 -4.47 -10.02
C LEU A 79 -0.66 -3.09 -10.65
N TRP A 80 -1.69 -2.38 -10.24
CA TRP A 80 -1.95 -1.03 -10.73
C TRP A 80 -0.85 -0.06 -10.32
N PHE A 81 -0.43 -0.10 -9.05
CA PHE A 81 0.69 0.73 -8.58
C PHE A 81 1.98 0.40 -9.33
N GLY A 82 2.24 -0.88 -9.59
CA GLY A 82 3.41 -1.30 -10.37
C GLY A 82 3.38 -0.77 -11.79
N TYR A 83 2.21 -0.81 -12.41
CA TYR A 83 2.04 -0.25 -13.76
C TYR A 83 2.27 1.26 -13.76
N ILE A 84 1.73 1.97 -12.79
CA ILE A 84 1.95 3.42 -12.65
C ILE A 84 3.43 3.72 -12.43
N ARG A 85 4.12 2.92 -11.60
CA ARG A 85 5.56 3.07 -11.38
C ARG A 85 6.32 2.95 -12.69
N TYR A 86 5.94 1.98 -13.51
CA TYR A 86 6.57 1.76 -14.82
C TYR A 86 6.31 2.93 -15.77
N ARG A 87 5.05 3.34 -15.90
CA ARG A 87 4.67 4.39 -16.86
C ARG A 87 5.18 5.77 -16.46
N SER A 88 5.15 6.09 -15.20
CA SER A 88 5.58 7.41 -14.72
C SER A 88 7.06 7.49 -14.40
N ASN A 89 7.70 6.34 -14.19
CA ASN A 89 9.08 6.24 -13.68
C ASN A 89 9.26 7.08 -12.41
N SER A 90 8.24 7.11 -11.56
CA SER A 90 8.24 7.93 -10.35
C SER A 90 7.76 7.13 -9.15
N ILE A 91 8.65 6.95 -8.17
CA ILE A 91 8.28 6.36 -6.89
C ILE A 91 7.40 7.32 -6.06
N TRP A 92 7.61 8.62 -6.22
CA TRP A 92 6.84 9.62 -5.48
C TRP A 92 5.36 9.60 -5.85
N LEU A 93 5.06 9.33 -7.13
CA LEU A 93 3.67 9.23 -7.57
C LEU A 93 2.99 8.01 -6.94
N THR A 94 3.67 6.86 -6.88
CA THR A 94 3.08 5.68 -6.24
C THR A 94 2.92 5.88 -4.74
N ILE A 95 3.86 6.56 -4.08
CA ILE A 95 3.74 6.89 -2.67
C ILE A 95 2.50 7.77 -2.45
N LEU A 96 2.32 8.81 -3.28
CA LEU A 96 1.17 9.70 -3.16
C LEU A 96 -0.14 8.94 -3.36
N LEU A 97 -0.24 8.13 -4.41
CA LEU A 97 -1.46 7.37 -4.70
C LEU A 97 -1.76 6.35 -3.61
N HIS A 98 -0.74 5.69 -3.08
CA HIS A 98 -0.91 4.75 -1.98
C HIS A 98 -1.40 5.49 -0.72
N GLY A 99 -0.81 6.64 -0.42
CA GLY A 99 -1.26 7.46 0.71
C GLY A 99 -2.71 7.93 0.56
N LEU A 100 -3.09 8.36 -0.64
CA LEU A 100 -4.47 8.75 -0.92
C LEU A 100 -5.43 7.58 -0.80
N ASN A 101 -5.04 6.40 -1.28
CA ASN A 101 -5.86 5.20 -1.13
C ASN A 101 -6.05 4.84 0.35
N ASN A 102 -4.99 4.91 1.13
CA ASN A 102 -5.07 4.63 2.56
C ASN A 102 -5.89 5.70 3.31
N PHE A 103 -5.77 6.95 2.89
CA PHE A 103 -6.60 8.02 3.46
C PHE A 103 -8.08 7.76 3.21
N GLY A 104 -8.44 7.36 2.00
CA GLY A 104 -9.81 7.00 1.67
C GLY A 104 -10.32 5.83 2.49
N ALA A 105 -9.49 4.80 2.66
CA ALA A 105 -9.83 3.64 3.48
C ALA A 105 -10.02 4.02 4.95
N LEU A 106 -9.16 4.89 5.48
CA LEU A 106 -9.27 5.37 6.85
C LEU A 106 -10.54 6.20 7.04
N ALA A 107 -10.83 7.11 6.11
CA ALA A 107 -12.03 7.93 6.16
C ALA A 107 -13.29 7.06 6.13
N GLN A 108 -13.32 6.03 5.28
CA GLN A 108 -14.41 5.08 5.23
C GLN A 108 -14.58 4.33 6.55
N THR A 109 -13.47 3.89 7.14
CA THR A 109 -13.48 3.19 8.42
C THR A 109 -14.01 4.09 9.54
N ILE A 110 -13.60 5.36 9.55
CA ILE A 110 -14.11 6.34 10.53
C ILE A 110 -15.61 6.52 10.36
N TYR A 111 -16.08 6.67 9.13
CA TYR A 111 -17.50 6.83 8.83
C TYR A 111 -18.30 5.62 9.31
N LEU A 112 -17.82 4.40 9.01
CA LEU A 112 -18.52 3.18 9.40
C LEU A 112 -18.50 2.93 10.91
N ALA A 113 -17.48 3.45 11.61
CA ALA A 113 -17.34 3.28 13.05
C ALA A 113 -18.07 4.35 13.88
N SER A 114 -18.58 5.39 13.22
CA SER A 114 -19.29 6.49 13.91
C SER A 114 -20.84 6.33 13.87
#